data_ba03c4d1441ff50ca5407a9c6d9aa9cd
#
_entry.id   ba03c4d1441ff50ca5407a9c6d9aa9cd
#
_cell.length_a   1.000
_cell.length_b   1.000
_cell.length_c   1.000
_cell.angle_alpha   90.00
_cell.angle_beta   90.00
_cell.angle_gamma   90.00
#
_symmetry.space_group_name_H-M   'P 1'
#
loop_
_entity.id
_entity.type
_entity.pdbx_description
1 polymer ?
#
loop_
_entity_poly.entity_id
_entity_poly.type
_entity_poly.pdbx_seq_one_letter_code
_entity_poly.pdbx_strand_id
1 'polypeptide(L)'
;MKIIPILLIILTILEQGYCQDKRGQQWIIGSYRGAIVEFQDTSRPIVNPVYQTPPFYFTQGHSNICDSTTGRLLFSCNGMILYDSNGVIMDNGDSLVPPNAYNHSFFPNALYTQSSLILPKGSNGEFYVFICTITDLMYDYWYTNPLGDGRFPHDLLLYNIVDMNANGGLGKVVEKNKVLLQNVELHKIRMQACRHHNGRDWWLLKQGRYGTNEMYRFLVRPDTILGPFVQTLPSPAYSTFDLFGQMAFSPDGTKLAMVHCKMQELFFADFDRCSGELSNPKIVSIPTDSTGIPNAAPQYIMDSVIGGVCFSPNNNFVYVSKRYNIYQYEWNEPDSSLALYRVQHGPDTTYLPFQNYNSLHNGPDGRIYIGNTAGQFKQMSVIDHPDTKGAGAGFCRKCLRLDDTTAMAFTSPPGLPDFNLGAASGICWPLSQSESEVRSAEWVVYPNPSSTVFIVQNKQGKKKELYNVQGELLFSTKEDVIDVKHLAKGMYYLRVEHEVKKVIIE
;
A
#
# COMPACT_ATOMS: atom_id res chain seq x y z
N MET A 1 -46.33 -29.45 -52.47
CA MET A 1 -45.75 -28.31 -51.76
C MET A 1 -45.71 -28.65 -50.26
N LYS A 2 -44.53 -29.04 -49.72
CA LYS A 2 -44.38 -29.35 -48.31
C LYS A 2 -43.82 -28.11 -47.61
N ILE A 3 -44.55 -27.55 -46.69
CA ILE A 3 -44.17 -26.44 -45.85
C ILE A 3 -43.33 -27.00 -44.69
N ILE A 4 -42.04 -26.60 -44.61
CA ILE A 4 -41.13 -26.91 -43.49
C ILE A 4 -41.30 -25.74 -42.50
N PRO A 5 -41.64 -25.98 -41.23
CA PRO A 5 -41.63 -24.94 -40.23
C PRO A 5 -40.18 -24.67 -39.78
N ILE A 6 -39.76 -23.41 -39.93
CA ILE A 6 -38.50 -22.90 -39.39
C ILE A 6 -38.70 -22.74 -37.87
N LEU A 7 -38.05 -23.60 -37.12
CA LEU A 7 -37.96 -23.48 -35.65
C LEU A 7 -36.97 -22.39 -35.30
N LEU A 8 -37.46 -21.23 -34.88
CA LEU A 8 -36.66 -20.11 -34.39
C LEU A 8 -36.21 -20.47 -32.97
N ILE A 9 -34.98 -20.93 -32.85
CA ILE A 9 -34.32 -21.12 -31.52
C ILE A 9 -33.89 -19.73 -31.05
N ILE A 10 -34.69 -19.15 -30.17
CA ILE A 10 -34.28 -17.97 -29.41
C ILE A 10 -33.27 -18.45 -28.35
N LEU A 11 -31.99 -18.27 -28.62
CA LEU A 11 -30.93 -18.40 -27.60
C LEU A 11 -31.09 -17.20 -26.66
N THR A 12 -31.78 -17.38 -25.56
CA THR A 12 -31.68 -16.46 -24.44
C THR A 12 -30.29 -16.67 -23.82
N ILE A 13 -29.37 -15.79 -24.15
CA ILE A 13 -28.12 -15.62 -23.38
C ILE A 13 -28.60 -15.12 -22.02
N LEU A 14 -28.66 -16.02 -21.04
CA LEU A 14 -28.67 -15.64 -19.64
C LEU A 14 -27.30 -15.01 -19.38
N GLU A 15 -27.19 -13.68 -19.53
CA GLU A 15 -26.19 -12.93 -18.83
C GLU A 15 -26.40 -13.23 -17.34
N GLN A 16 -25.60 -14.11 -16.80
CA GLN A 16 -25.44 -14.18 -15.36
C GLN A 16 -24.94 -12.79 -14.96
N GLY A 17 -25.85 -11.94 -14.55
CA GLY A 17 -25.50 -10.68 -13.91
C GLY A 17 -24.67 -11.02 -12.67
N TYR A 18 -23.36 -10.99 -12.82
CA TYR A 18 -22.47 -10.99 -11.67
C TYR A 18 -22.85 -9.76 -10.84
N CYS A 19 -23.47 -9.99 -9.68
CA CYS A 19 -23.74 -8.92 -8.75
C CYS A 19 -22.37 -8.31 -8.37
N GLN A 20 -22.19 -7.06 -8.75
CA GLN A 20 -20.94 -6.33 -8.42
C GLN A 20 -20.73 -6.39 -6.91
N ASP A 21 -19.52 -6.76 -6.50
CA ASP A 21 -19.12 -6.75 -5.09
C ASP A 21 -19.06 -5.31 -4.58
N LYS A 22 -19.91 -4.97 -3.62
CA LYS A 22 -20.07 -3.60 -3.14
C LYS A 22 -19.14 -3.23 -1.98
N ARG A 23 -18.12 -4.03 -1.68
CA ARG A 23 -17.18 -3.77 -0.57
C ARG A 23 -16.41 -2.45 -0.69
N GLY A 24 -16.30 -1.88 -1.88
CA GLY A 24 -15.69 -0.56 -2.12
C GLY A 24 -16.69 0.57 -2.34
N GLN A 25 -18.00 0.39 -2.10
CA GLN A 25 -19.07 1.32 -2.48
C GLN A 25 -19.06 2.64 -1.71
N GLN A 26 -18.53 2.64 -0.50
CA GLN A 26 -18.35 3.86 0.29
C GLN A 26 -16.89 4.01 0.71
N TRP A 27 -16.40 5.25 0.69
CA TRP A 27 -15.08 5.63 1.19
C TRP A 27 -15.21 6.60 2.34
N ILE A 28 -14.47 6.37 3.43
CA ILE A 28 -14.31 7.34 4.49
C ILE A 28 -13.01 8.13 4.24
N ILE A 29 -13.08 9.45 4.26
CA ILE A 29 -11.96 10.32 3.90
C ILE A 29 -11.88 11.51 4.87
N GLY A 30 -10.68 11.94 5.20
CA GLY A 30 -10.40 13.22 5.85
C GLY A 30 -9.95 13.11 7.30
N SER A 31 -9.53 14.25 7.84
CA SER A 31 -9.07 14.42 9.21
C SER A 31 -9.81 15.57 9.89
N TYR A 32 -10.03 15.49 11.20
CA TYR A 32 -10.85 16.38 12.04
C TYR A 32 -12.34 16.35 11.72
N ARG A 33 -12.69 16.49 10.48
CA ARG A 33 -14.01 16.34 9.90
C ARG A 33 -13.81 15.49 8.67
N GLY A 34 -14.55 14.43 8.58
CA GLY A 34 -14.47 13.50 7.48
C GLY A 34 -15.66 13.63 6.54
N ALA A 35 -15.60 12.87 5.48
CA ALA A 35 -16.71 12.65 4.58
C ALA A 35 -16.83 11.16 4.25
N ILE A 36 -18.05 10.69 4.13
CA ILE A 36 -18.36 9.43 3.45
C ILE A 36 -18.68 9.79 2.00
N VAL A 37 -17.87 9.28 1.10
CA VAL A 37 -18.08 9.35 -0.36
C VAL A 37 -18.81 8.09 -0.76
N GLU A 38 -20.06 8.23 -1.21
CA GLU A 38 -20.93 7.13 -1.60
C GLU A 38 -21.06 7.08 -3.12
N PHE A 39 -20.59 6.00 -3.71
CA PHE A 39 -20.62 5.81 -5.16
C PHE A 39 -21.98 5.34 -5.65
N GLN A 40 -22.35 5.83 -6.83
CA GLN A 40 -23.59 5.49 -7.52
C GLN A 40 -23.27 5.05 -8.96
N ASP A 41 -24.11 4.22 -9.55
CA ASP A 41 -23.80 3.54 -10.81
C ASP A 41 -23.47 4.46 -12.01
N THR A 42 -24.03 5.66 -12.09
CA THR A 42 -23.88 6.50 -13.29
C THR A 42 -23.55 7.97 -13.01
N SER A 43 -23.69 8.45 -11.78
CA SER A 43 -23.46 9.84 -11.42
C SER A 43 -22.12 10.01 -10.65
N ARG A 44 -21.73 11.26 -10.41
CA ARG A 44 -20.67 11.51 -9.43
C ARG A 44 -21.13 11.06 -8.05
N PRO A 45 -20.21 10.60 -7.20
CA PRO A 45 -20.57 10.12 -5.88
C PRO A 45 -21.20 11.24 -5.02
N ILE A 46 -22.09 10.83 -4.14
CA ILE A 46 -22.64 11.69 -3.10
C ILE A 46 -21.64 11.80 -1.98
N VAL A 47 -21.43 13.01 -1.47
CA VAL A 47 -20.54 13.27 -0.34
C VAL A 47 -21.37 13.65 0.87
N ASN A 48 -21.28 12.83 1.91
CA ASN A 48 -21.95 13.04 3.19
C ASN A 48 -20.92 13.46 4.24
N PRO A 49 -20.89 14.73 4.66
CA PRO A 49 -19.99 15.20 5.71
C PRO A 49 -20.23 14.44 7.03
N VAL A 50 -19.16 14.04 7.71
CA VAL A 50 -19.23 13.36 9.00
C VAL A 50 -18.56 14.23 10.05
N TYR A 51 -19.31 14.55 11.11
CA TYR A 51 -18.83 15.33 12.24
C TYR A 51 -18.83 14.48 13.49
N GLN A 52 -17.64 14.12 13.97
CA GLN A 52 -17.49 13.34 15.19
C GLN A 52 -16.70 14.07 16.27
N THR A 53 -17.08 13.79 17.53
CA THR A 53 -16.34 14.24 18.70
C THR A 53 -16.09 13.03 19.61
N PRO A 54 -14.84 12.63 19.86
CA PRO A 54 -13.58 13.23 19.37
C PRO A 54 -13.37 13.06 17.87
N PRO A 55 -12.58 13.95 17.23
CA PRO A 55 -12.32 13.87 15.80
C PRO A 55 -11.55 12.59 15.47
N PHE A 56 -11.91 11.96 14.36
CA PHE A 56 -11.15 10.84 13.82
C PHE A 56 -10.25 11.31 12.67
N TYR A 57 -9.18 10.54 12.43
CA TYR A 57 -8.17 10.91 11.47
C TYR A 57 -8.01 9.80 10.43
N PHE A 58 -8.44 10.10 9.19
CA PHE A 58 -8.25 9.24 8.02
C PHE A 58 -7.44 10.03 6.98
N THR A 59 -6.12 9.95 7.07
CA THR A 59 -5.24 10.77 6.20
C THR A 59 -4.84 10.02 4.94
N GLN A 60 -3.82 9.16 4.99
CA GLN A 60 -3.32 8.47 3.80
C GLN A 60 -3.20 6.94 3.97
N GLY A 61 -2.90 6.47 5.18
CA GLY A 61 -2.66 5.07 5.47
C GLY A 61 -3.90 4.28 5.89
N HIS A 62 -5.08 4.82 5.64
CA HIS A 62 -6.34 4.24 6.07
C HIS A 62 -6.92 3.26 5.04
N SER A 63 -7.82 2.43 5.53
CA SER A 63 -8.64 1.51 4.74
C SER A 63 -10.04 1.42 5.34
N ASN A 64 -11.02 1.06 4.55
CA ASN A 64 -12.36 0.75 5.03
C ASN A 64 -12.96 -0.39 4.21
N ILE A 65 -14.06 -0.97 4.68
CA ILE A 65 -14.76 -2.01 3.96
C ILE A 65 -16.26 -1.87 4.14
N CYS A 66 -17.00 -2.18 3.08
CA CYS A 66 -18.44 -2.18 3.08
C CYS A 66 -18.99 -3.62 3.03
N ASP A 67 -20.26 -3.78 3.32
CA ASP A 67 -20.98 -5.01 3.08
C ASP A 67 -21.06 -5.31 1.58
N SER A 68 -20.76 -6.54 1.20
CA SER A 68 -20.65 -6.94 -0.21
C SER A 68 -21.97 -6.85 -1.01
N THR A 69 -23.09 -6.88 -0.32
CA THR A 69 -24.43 -6.88 -0.93
C THR A 69 -25.07 -5.49 -0.91
N THR A 70 -25.05 -4.85 0.27
CA THR A 70 -25.71 -3.56 0.47
C THR A 70 -24.84 -2.36 0.13
N GLY A 71 -23.50 -2.51 0.17
CA GLY A 71 -22.54 -1.44 -0.02
C GLY A 71 -22.42 -0.48 1.18
N ARG A 72 -23.07 -0.76 2.30
CA ARG A 72 -22.97 0.05 3.52
C ARG A 72 -21.67 -0.19 4.22
N LEU A 73 -21.08 0.89 4.74
CA LEU A 73 -19.85 0.84 5.53
C LEU A 73 -20.02 -0.11 6.73
N LEU A 74 -19.14 -1.10 6.84
CA LEU A 74 -19.06 -1.99 7.99
C LEU A 74 -18.13 -1.42 9.05
N PHE A 75 -16.90 -1.12 8.67
CA PHE A 75 -15.89 -0.54 9.57
C PHE A 75 -14.74 0.09 8.78
N SER A 76 -13.91 0.82 9.50
CA SER A 76 -12.73 1.49 8.94
C SER A 76 -11.52 1.37 9.87
N CYS A 77 -10.33 1.43 9.27
CA CYS A 77 -9.03 1.41 9.94
C CYS A 77 -8.26 2.67 9.55
N ASN A 78 -7.81 3.44 10.52
CA ASN A 78 -6.94 4.59 10.24
C ASN A 78 -5.44 4.23 10.23
N GLY A 79 -5.12 2.92 10.26
CA GLY A 79 -3.77 2.37 10.35
C GLY A 79 -3.26 2.16 11.77
N MET A 80 -4.04 2.53 12.81
CA MET A 80 -3.70 2.35 14.22
C MET A 80 -4.90 1.95 15.09
N ILE A 81 -6.11 2.33 14.67
CA ILE A 81 -7.37 2.15 15.39
C ILE A 81 -8.44 1.69 14.39
N LEU A 82 -9.33 0.83 14.84
CA LEU A 82 -10.55 0.44 14.12
C LEU A 82 -11.76 1.17 14.66
N TYR A 83 -12.60 1.64 13.74
CA TYR A 83 -13.87 2.31 14.03
C TYR A 83 -15.01 1.53 13.39
N ASP A 84 -16.09 1.34 14.13
CA ASP A 84 -17.31 0.71 13.64
C ASP A 84 -18.06 1.59 12.63
N SER A 85 -19.19 1.13 12.14
CA SER A 85 -20.02 1.88 11.17
C SER A 85 -20.60 3.18 11.71
N ASN A 86 -20.66 3.35 13.03
CA ASN A 86 -21.09 4.60 13.69
C ASN A 86 -19.91 5.56 13.92
N GLY A 87 -18.68 5.15 13.58
CA GLY A 87 -17.46 5.90 13.80
C GLY A 87 -16.98 5.91 15.26
N VAL A 88 -17.47 4.99 16.08
CA VAL A 88 -16.98 4.76 17.43
C VAL A 88 -15.85 3.74 17.37
N ILE A 89 -14.88 3.81 18.29
CA ILE A 89 -13.83 2.80 18.39
C ILE A 89 -14.49 1.43 18.56
N MET A 90 -14.20 0.51 17.64
CA MET A 90 -14.73 -0.85 17.65
C MET A 90 -14.32 -1.58 18.95
N ASP A 91 -15.15 -2.49 19.43
CA ASP A 91 -14.81 -3.33 20.60
C ASP A 91 -13.44 -4.01 20.38
N ASN A 92 -12.49 -3.73 21.30
CA ASN A 92 -11.09 -4.16 21.22
C ASN A 92 -10.31 -3.60 19.98
N GLY A 93 -10.79 -2.54 19.33
CA GLY A 93 -10.23 -1.95 18.10
C GLY A 93 -9.15 -0.88 18.32
N ASP A 94 -8.75 -0.60 19.55
CA ASP A 94 -7.64 0.29 19.92
C ASP A 94 -6.30 -0.46 19.98
N SER A 95 -5.19 0.27 20.19
CA SER A 95 -3.87 -0.30 20.46
C SER A 95 -3.44 -1.39 19.46
N LEU A 96 -3.65 -1.14 18.16
CA LEU A 96 -3.31 -2.07 17.06
C LEU A 96 -1.86 -1.91 16.58
N VAL A 97 -1.11 -1.00 17.17
CA VAL A 97 0.29 -0.73 16.87
C VAL A 97 1.10 -0.61 18.17
N PRO A 98 2.43 -0.77 18.13
CA PRO A 98 3.29 -0.56 19.30
C PRO A 98 3.12 0.83 19.92
N PRO A 99 3.33 0.98 21.25
CA PRO A 99 3.14 2.23 21.97
C PRO A 99 3.88 3.44 21.40
N ASN A 100 5.15 3.29 21.01
CA ASN A 100 5.91 4.40 20.44
C ASN A 100 5.35 4.84 19.08
N ALA A 101 4.94 3.91 18.23
CA ALA A 101 4.30 4.24 16.95
C ALA A 101 3.00 5.05 17.16
N TYR A 102 2.24 4.75 18.22
CA TYR A 102 1.03 5.47 18.56
C TYR A 102 1.30 6.83 19.23
N ASN A 103 2.13 6.86 20.28
CA ASN A 103 2.33 8.02 21.14
C ASN A 103 3.09 9.16 20.43
N HIS A 104 3.94 8.82 19.46
CA HIS A 104 4.74 9.80 18.74
C HIS A 104 4.21 10.13 17.35
N SER A 105 3.07 9.59 16.96
CA SER A 105 2.37 10.03 15.76
C SER A 105 1.85 11.46 15.98
N PHE A 106 2.06 12.33 14.98
CA PHE A 106 1.54 13.71 15.05
C PHE A 106 0.02 13.77 15.22
N PHE A 107 -0.65 12.76 14.65
CA PHE A 107 -2.04 12.41 14.89
C PHE A 107 -2.11 10.89 15.09
N PRO A 108 -3.04 10.33 15.86
CA PRO A 108 -3.14 8.89 16.07
C PRO A 108 -3.67 8.18 14.80
N ASN A 109 -2.89 8.21 13.74
CA ASN A 109 -3.17 7.54 12.46
C ASN A 109 -1.89 7.30 11.67
N ALA A 110 -1.95 6.38 10.69
CA ALA A 110 -0.86 6.13 9.77
C ALA A 110 -0.82 7.20 8.66
N LEU A 111 0.28 7.93 8.57
CA LEU A 111 0.48 9.00 7.59
C LEU A 111 0.87 8.49 6.20
N TYR A 112 1.25 7.23 6.07
CA TYR A 112 1.78 6.67 4.83
C TYR A 112 0.73 5.87 4.07
N THR A 113 0.56 6.17 2.79
CA THR A 113 -0.34 5.45 1.89
C THR A 113 -0.10 3.94 1.94
N GLN A 114 -1.17 3.14 1.91
CA GLN A 114 -1.08 1.67 1.94
C GLN A 114 -0.41 1.08 3.21
N SER A 115 -0.54 1.76 4.35
CA SER A 115 -0.10 1.23 5.65
C SER A 115 -1.10 0.24 6.25
N SER A 116 -2.37 0.30 5.87
CA SER A 116 -3.41 -0.66 6.27
C SER A 116 -4.15 -1.21 5.06
N LEU A 117 -4.66 -2.44 5.21
CA LEU A 117 -5.46 -3.12 4.20
C LEU A 117 -6.43 -4.09 4.86
N ILE A 118 -7.67 -4.14 4.37
CA ILE A 118 -8.71 -5.03 4.88
C ILE A 118 -9.06 -6.05 3.81
N LEU A 119 -9.02 -7.35 4.17
CA LEU A 119 -9.42 -8.46 3.30
C LEU A 119 -10.51 -9.31 3.96
N PRO A 120 -11.52 -9.79 3.21
CA PRO A 120 -12.50 -10.72 3.76
C PRO A 120 -11.83 -12.08 4.10
N LYS A 121 -12.15 -12.61 5.28
CA LYS A 121 -11.72 -13.92 5.77
C LYS A 121 -12.83 -14.94 5.51
N GLY A 122 -12.96 -15.36 4.25
CA GLY A 122 -14.05 -16.24 3.83
C GLY A 122 -15.39 -15.50 3.68
N SER A 123 -16.50 -16.19 3.97
CA SER A 123 -17.87 -15.70 3.74
C SER A 123 -18.69 -15.51 5.03
N ASN A 124 -18.11 -15.71 6.19
CA ASN A 124 -18.80 -15.77 7.49
C ASN A 124 -18.79 -14.46 8.29
N GLY A 125 -18.53 -13.32 7.63
CA GLY A 125 -18.52 -11.99 8.26
C GLY A 125 -17.25 -11.68 9.04
N GLU A 126 -16.19 -12.47 8.86
CA GLU A 126 -14.86 -12.18 9.39
C GLU A 126 -13.96 -11.48 8.38
N PHE A 127 -13.03 -10.67 8.91
CA PHE A 127 -12.09 -9.91 8.09
C PHE A 127 -10.68 -9.93 8.69
N TYR A 128 -9.67 -10.04 7.84
CA TYR A 128 -8.30 -9.73 8.17
C TYR A 128 -8.05 -8.23 8.02
N VAL A 129 -7.39 -7.62 8.99
CA VAL A 129 -6.90 -6.24 8.94
C VAL A 129 -5.39 -6.26 9.06
N PHE A 130 -4.70 -5.95 7.98
CA PHE A 130 -3.24 -5.88 7.92
C PHE A 130 -2.79 -4.46 8.23
N ILE A 131 -1.73 -4.33 9.05
CA ILE A 131 -1.13 -3.04 9.42
C ILE A 131 0.39 -3.17 9.35
N CYS A 132 1.02 -2.29 8.55
CA CYS A 132 2.47 -2.16 8.50
C CYS A 132 2.90 -0.97 9.36
N THR A 133 3.75 -1.22 10.35
CA THR A 133 4.16 -0.26 11.37
C THR A 133 5.62 -0.47 11.78
N ILE A 134 6.04 0.16 12.85
CA ILE A 134 7.40 0.11 13.41
C ILE A 134 7.36 -0.46 14.82
N THR A 135 8.34 -1.30 15.18
CA THR A 135 8.53 -1.76 16.57
C THR A 135 9.02 -0.62 17.46
N ASP A 136 8.78 -0.71 18.78
CA ASP A 136 9.31 0.25 19.75
C ASP A 136 10.84 0.30 19.70
N LEU A 137 11.50 -0.85 19.56
CA LEU A 137 12.94 -0.94 19.46
C LEU A 137 13.50 -0.19 18.25
N MET A 138 12.90 -0.40 17.08
CA MET A 138 13.30 0.29 15.85
C MET A 138 12.99 1.78 15.93
N TYR A 139 11.82 2.14 16.52
CA TYR A 139 11.46 3.53 16.74
C TYR A 139 12.49 4.24 17.60
N ASP A 140 12.84 3.68 18.78
CA ASP A 140 13.81 4.25 19.71
C ASP A 140 15.20 4.41 19.06
N TYR A 141 15.62 3.40 18.29
CA TYR A 141 16.88 3.48 17.55
C TYR A 141 16.90 4.68 16.58
N TRP A 142 15.86 4.84 15.76
CA TRP A 142 15.82 5.91 14.76
C TRP A 142 15.57 7.29 15.38
N TYR A 143 14.80 7.36 16.44
CA TYR A 143 14.54 8.60 17.15
C TYR A 143 15.78 9.15 17.88
N THR A 144 16.57 8.26 18.50
CA THR A 144 17.79 8.64 19.21
C THR A 144 18.99 8.84 18.28
N ASN A 145 18.98 8.22 17.10
CA ASN A 145 20.05 8.31 16.10
C ASN A 145 19.48 8.77 14.74
N PRO A 146 18.87 9.95 14.65
CA PRO A 146 18.28 10.41 13.41
C PRO A 146 19.39 10.59 12.36
N LEU A 147 19.34 9.83 11.28
CA LEU A 147 20.16 10.05 10.09
C LEU A 147 19.76 11.33 9.33
N GLY A 148 19.08 12.25 9.98
CA GLY A 148 18.77 13.61 9.54
C GLY A 148 17.76 13.77 8.41
N ASP A 149 17.22 12.69 7.85
CA ASP A 149 16.39 12.74 6.65
C ASP A 149 15.02 12.05 6.74
N GLY A 150 14.61 11.63 7.92
CA GLY A 150 13.31 10.97 8.16
C GLY A 150 13.14 9.60 7.51
N ARG A 151 14.23 8.95 7.15
CA ARG A 151 14.28 7.71 6.37
C ARG A 151 14.20 6.44 7.19
N PHE A 152 13.56 6.43 8.31
CA PHE A 152 13.43 5.17 9.04
C PHE A 152 12.42 4.23 8.36
N PRO A 153 12.80 2.96 8.13
CA PRO A 153 11.89 1.94 7.61
C PRO A 153 10.87 1.54 8.68
N HIS A 154 9.80 0.89 8.24
CA HIS A 154 9.01 0.04 9.12
C HIS A 154 9.67 -1.33 9.25
N ASP A 155 9.36 -2.09 10.28
CA ASP A 155 9.93 -3.42 10.53
C ASP A 155 8.92 -4.44 11.06
N LEU A 156 7.64 -4.07 11.05
CA LEU A 156 6.58 -4.87 11.62
C LEU A 156 5.36 -4.88 10.71
N LEU A 157 4.94 -6.08 10.28
CA LEU A 157 3.67 -6.33 9.61
C LEU A 157 2.80 -7.17 10.52
N LEU A 158 1.66 -6.62 10.92
CA LEU A 158 0.69 -7.24 11.80
C LEU A 158 -0.58 -7.59 11.02
N TYR A 159 -1.32 -8.58 11.53
CA TYR A 159 -2.72 -8.73 11.19
C TYR A 159 -3.59 -8.84 12.45
N ASN A 160 -4.84 -8.45 12.28
CA ASN A 160 -5.91 -8.56 13.27
C ASN A 160 -7.10 -9.24 12.61
N ILE A 161 -7.96 -9.88 13.39
CA ILE A 161 -9.20 -10.48 12.91
C ILE A 161 -10.38 -9.74 13.52
N VAL A 162 -11.28 -9.28 12.67
CA VAL A 162 -12.56 -8.66 13.03
C VAL A 162 -13.67 -9.64 12.73
N ASP A 163 -14.56 -9.85 13.71
CA ASP A 163 -15.81 -10.59 13.52
C ASP A 163 -17.01 -9.62 13.59
N MET A 164 -17.66 -9.42 12.44
CA MET A 164 -18.83 -8.54 12.32
C MET A 164 -20.11 -9.13 12.90
N ASN A 165 -20.16 -10.43 13.22
CA ASN A 165 -21.31 -11.04 13.90
C ASN A 165 -21.33 -10.72 15.40
N ALA A 166 -20.20 -10.25 15.93
CA ALA A 166 -20.08 -9.84 17.33
C ALA A 166 -20.66 -8.44 17.56
N ASN A 167 -20.88 -8.11 18.84
CA ASN A 167 -21.32 -6.78 19.30
C ASN A 167 -22.55 -6.23 18.56
N GLY A 168 -23.55 -7.10 18.34
CA GLY A 168 -24.81 -6.69 17.68
C GLY A 168 -24.68 -6.24 16.24
N GLY A 169 -23.64 -6.71 15.53
CA GLY A 169 -23.36 -6.32 14.14
C GLY A 169 -22.43 -5.11 13.98
N LEU A 170 -21.96 -4.52 15.09
CA LEU A 170 -20.97 -3.43 15.06
C LEU A 170 -19.54 -3.94 15.00
N GLY A 171 -19.34 -5.25 15.16
CA GLY A 171 -18.05 -5.91 15.07
C GLY A 171 -17.21 -5.85 16.34
N LYS A 172 -16.23 -6.74 16.37
CA LYS A 172 -15.25 -6.86 17.46
C LYS A 172 -13.93 -7.39 16.91
N VAL A 173 -12.81 -6.88 17.41
CA VAL A 173 -11.50 -7.48 17.18
C VAL A 173 -11.35 -8.71 18.06
N VAL A 174 -11.40 -9.90 17.45
CA VAL A 174 -11.34 -11.20 18.15
C VAL A 174 -9.93 -11.75 18.26
N GLU A 175 -9.05 -11.40 17.30
CA GLU A 175 -7.61 -11.63 17.40
C GLU A 175 -6.86 -10.34 17.10
N LYS A 176 -5.83 -10.03 17.90
CA LYS A 176 -5.15 -8.74 17.88
C LYS A 176 -3.64 -8.89 17.79
N ASN A 177 -3.00 -8.02 17.02
CA ASN A 177 -1.55 -7.85 16.96
C ASN A 177 -0.79 -9.15 16.65
N LYS A 178 -1.33 -9.99 15.76
CA LYS A 178 -0.64 -11.19 15.31
C LYS A 178 0.49 -10.79 14.37
N VAL A 179 1.70 -11.19 14.70
CA VAL A 179 2.88 -10.88 13.89
C VAL A 179 2.87 -11.76 12.63
N LEU A 180 2.83 -11.13 11.47
CA LEU A 180 2.97 -11.79 10.18
C LEU A 180 4.42 -11.72 9.69
N LEU A 181 5.08 -10.57 9.87
CA LEU A 181 6.48 -10.36 9.55
C LEU A 181 7.07 -9.36 10.54
N GLN A 182 8.24 -9.67 11.09
CA GLN A 182 8.96 -8.82 12.02
C GLN A 182 10.46 -8.94 11.76
N ASN A 183 11.21 -7.90 12.14
CA ASN A 183 12.66 -7.92 12.14
C ASN A 183 13.29 -7.90 10.73
N VAL A 184 12.54 -7.42 9.78
CA VAL A 184 13.02 -7.09 8.43
C VAL A 184 12.60 -5.67 8.11
N GLU A 185 13.50 -4.90 7.55
CA GLU A 185 13.17 -3.54 7.14
C GLU A 185 12.19 -3.56 5.96
N LEU A 186 11.04 -2.93 6.16
CA LEU A 186 9.94 -2.86 5.20
C LEU A 186 9.80 -1.44 4.65
N HIS A 187 9.39 -1.33 3.41
CA HIS A 187 8.97 -0.04 2.86
C HIS A 187 7.73 0.47 3.62
N LYS A 188 7.69 1.74 4.02
CA LYS A 188 6.56 2.33 4.77
C LYS A 188 5.24 2.25 4.02
N ILE A 189 5.30 2.37 2.69
CA ILE A 189 4.22 2.28 1.73
C ILE A 189 4.27 0.90 1.06
N ARG A 190 3.52 0.70 0.01
CA ARG A 190 3.56 -0.47 -0.88
C ARG A 190 3.18 -1.76 -0.19
N MET A 191 1.94 -1.78 0.28
CA MET A 191 1.21 -2.98 0.65
C MET A 191 -0.08 -3.04 -0.16
N GLN A 192 -0.27 -4.10 -0.94
CA GLN A 192 -1.45 -4.27 -1.76
C GLN A 192 -1.80 -5.75 -1.92
N ALA A 193 -3.05 -6.05 -2.21
CA ALA A 193 -3.51 -7.41 -2.43
C ALA A 193 -4.18 -7.59 -3.80
N CYS A 194 -4.00 -8.79 -4.34
CA CYS A 194 -4.66 -9.25 -5.54
C CYS A 194 -5.36 -10.58 -5.29
N ARG A 195 -6.54 -10.77 -5.89
CA ARG A 195 -7.27 -12.03 -5.81
C ARG A 195 -6.46 -13.16 -6.43
N HIS A 196 -6.26 -14.25 -5.69
CA HIS A 196 -5.65 -15.47 -6.21
C HIS A 196 -6.44 -16.03 -7.40
N HIS A 197 -5.80 -16.82 -8.24
CA HIS A 197 -6.39 -17.46 -9.42
C HIS A 197 -7.73 -18.17 -9.13
N ASN A 198 -7.88 -18.77 -7.94
CA ASN A 198 -9.11 -19.47 -7.53
C ASN A 198 -10.30 -18.56 -7.21
N GLY A 199 -10.15 -17.23 -7.26
CA GLY A 199 -11.20 -16.26 -7.00
C GLY A 199 -11.66 -16.15 -5.55
N ARG A 200 -11.07 -16.91 -4.61
CA ARG A 200 -11.42 -16.93 -3.18
C ARG A 200 -10.31 -16.34 -2.32
N ASP A 201 -9.09 -16.86 -2.47
CA ASP A 201 -7.94 -16.51 -1.68
C ASP A 201 -7.29 -15.22 -2.20
N TRP A 202 -6.31 -14.67 -1.45
CA TRP A 202 -5.63 -13.43 -1.81
C TRP A 202 -4.13 -13.56 -1.76
N TRP A 203 -3.44 -12.95 -2.69
CA TRP A 203 -2.04 -12.63 -2.56
C TRP A 203 -1.90 -11.26 -1.89
N LEU A 204 -1.25 -11.20 -0.73
CA LEU A 204 -0.81 -9.96 -0.10
C LEU A 204 0.66 -9.75 -0.43
N LEU A 205 0.98 -8.62 -1.04
CA LEU A 205 2.34 -8.22 -1.38
C LEU A 205 2.79 -7.06 -0.49
N LYS A 206 4.02 -7.17 0.02
CA LYS A 206 4.67 -6.13 0.79
C LYS A 206 6.10 -5.96 0.33
N GLN A 207 6.48 -4.75 -0.09
CA GLN A 207 7.86 -4.48 -0.47
C GLN A 207 8.76 -4.40 0.76
N GLY A 208 9.95 -4.98 0.62
CA GLY A 208 11.03 -4.91 1.60
C GLY A 208 11.72 -3.54 1.62
N ARG A 209 12.83 -3.49 2.30
CA ARG A 209 13.67 -2.32 2.55
C ARG A 209 13.96 -1.50 1.29
N TYR A 210 14.20 -0.22 1.50
CA TYR A 210 14.86 0.65 0.51
C TYR A 210 16.19 0.05 0.03
N GLY A 211 16.35 -0.10 -1.28
CA GLY A 211 17.57 -0.62 -1.89
C GLY A 211 17.72 -2.14 -1.89
N THR A 212 16.82 -2.89 -1.27
CA THR A 212 16.63 -4.31 -1.59
C THR A 212 15.49 -4.43 -2.61
N ASN A 213 15.64 -5.31 -3.57
CA ASN A 213 14.59 -5.57 -4.56
C ASN A 213 13.65 -6.68 -4.06
N GLU A 214 13.49 -6.82 -2.74
CA GLU A 214 12.72 -7.87 -2.13
C GLU A 214 11.22 -7.55 -2.14
N MET A 215 10.44 -8.53 -2.55
CA MET A 215 8.99 -8.55 -2.45
C MET A 215 8.58 -9.72 -1.56
N TYR A 216 7.97 -9.42 -0.42
CA TYR A 216 7.36 -10.40 0.47
C TYR A 216 5.94 -10.68 -0.01
N ARG A 217 5.60 -11.95 -0.21
CA ARG A 217 4.31 -12.42 -0.69
C ARG A 217 3.69 -13.35 0.34
N PHE A 218 2.40 -13.19 0.59
CA PHE A 218 1.64 -14.04 1.49
C PHE A 218 0.38 -14.53 0.80
N LEU A 219 0.13 -15.84 0.85
CA LEU A 219 -1.14 -16.40 0.39
C LEU A 219 -2.12 -16.41 1.55
N VAL A 220 -3.08 -15.51 1.52
CA VAL A 220 -4.10 -15.31 2.55
C VAL A 220 -5.32 -16.16 2.20
N ARG A 221 -5.62 -17.15 3.04
CA ARG A 221 -6.76 -18.04 2.96
C ARG A 221 -7.73 -17.80 4.11
N PRO A 222 -8.97 -18.32 4.05
CA PRO A 222 -9.92 -18.17 5.16
C PRO A 222 -9.44 -18.75 6.50
N ASP A 223 -8.64 -19.80 6.46
CA ASP A 223 -8.17 -20.57 7.61
C ASP A 223 -6.71 -20.32 8.00
N THR A 224 -5.89 -19.80 7.08
CA THR A 224 -4.45 -19.65 7.30
C THR A 224 -3.83 -18.60 6.38
N ILE A 225 -2.67 -18.08 6.77
CA ILE A 225 -1.82 -17.23 5.94
C ILE A 225 -0.49 -17.96 5.74
N LEU A 226 -0.14 -18.25 4.49
CA LEU A 226 1.10 -18.92 4.12
C LEU A 226 2.14 -17.89 3.66
N GLY A 227 3.42 -18.13 3.96
CA GLY A 227 4.52 -17.23 3.64
C GLY A 227 5.28 -16.78 4.89
N PRO A 228 6.23 -15.83 4.79
CA PRO A 228 6.53 -15.06 3.59
C PRO A 228 7.24 -15.89 2.49
N PHE A 229 6.75 -15.75 1.26
CA PHE A 229 7.51 -16.13 0.08
C PHE A 229 8.28 -14.91 -0.39
N VAL A 230 9.60 -14.98 -0.47
CA VAL A 230 10.44 -13.83 -0.82
C VAL A 230 10.90 -13.95 -2.26
N GLN A 231 10.69 -12.90 -3.03
CA GLN A 231 11.19 -12.78 -4.39
C GLN A 231 12.09 -11.56 -4.50
N THR A 232 13.31 -11.75 -5.02
CA THR A 232 14.17 -10.63 -5.41
C THR A 232 13.81 -10.23 -6.84
N LEU A 233 13.37 -8.99 -7.00
CA LEU A 233 13.02 -8.45 -8.31
C LEU A 233 14.30 -8.04 -9.06
N PRO A 234 14.46 -8.40 -10.34
CA PRO A 234 15.54 -7.87 -11.15
C PRO A 234 15.27 -6.38 -11.39
N SER A 235 16.05 -5.53 -10.77
CA SER A 235 15.87 -4.09 -10.87
C SER A 235 17.18 -3.35 -10.74
N PRO A 236 17.34 -2.18 -11.38
CA PRO A 236 18.44 -1.30 -11.08
C PRO A 236 18.45 -0.91 -9.60
N ALA A 237 19.64 -0.62 -9.08
CA ALA A 237 19.83 -0.27 -7.67
C ALA A 237 18.89 0.88 -7.28
N TYR A 238 17.91 0.59 -6.43
CA TYR A 238 17.02 1.61 -5.90
C TYR A 238 17.78 2.59 -5.03
N SER A 239 17.39 3.85 -5.12
CA SER A 239 17.88 4.85 -4.19
C SER A 239 17.39 4.52 -2.77
N THR A 240 18.26 4.64 -1.80
CA THR A 240 17.98 4.52 -0.36
C THR A 240 16.92 5.49 0.17
N PHE A 241 16.32 6.33 -0.68
CA PHE A 241 15.51 7.51 -0.32
C PHE A 241 14.09 7.50 -0.85
N ASP A 242 13.55 6.35 -1.21
CA ASP A 242 12.20 6.29 -1.74
C ASP A 242 11.16 6.36 -0.61
N LEU A 243 10.79 7.60 -0.26
CA LEU A 243 9.86 7.88 0.86
C LEU A 243 8.39 7.79 0.46
N PHE A 244 8.10 7.87 -0.85
CA PHE A 244 6.76 7.92 -1.41
C PHE A 244 6.66 6.90 -2.55
N GLY A 245 5.45 6.64 -2.97
CA GLY A 245 5.19 5.81 -4.12
C GLY A 245 4.23 4.67 -3.83
N GLN A 246 3.14 4.70 -4.54
CA GLN A 246 2.07 3.72 -4.47
C GLN A 246 2.39 2.47 -5.30
N MET A 247 1.75 1.37 -4.97
CA MET A 247 1.71 0.12 -5.71
C MET A 247 0.26 -0.19 -6.09
N ALA A 248 0.01 -0.64 -7.32
CA ALA A 248 -1.32 -1.00 -7.80
C ALA A 248 -1.27 -2.26 -8.68
N PHE A 249 -2.27 -3.10 -8.54
CA PHE A 249 -2.55 -4.17 -9.50
C PHE A 249 -3.45 -3.67 -10.62
N SER A 250 -3.31 -4.28 -11.80
CA SER A 250 -4.27 -4.10 -12.89
C SER A 250 -5.63 -4.71 -12.52
N PRO A 251 -6.75 -4.19 -13.06
CA PRO A 251 -8.09 -4.73 -12.81
C PRO A 251 -8.27 -6.21 -13.15
N ASP A 252 -7.54 -6.74 -14.13
CA ASP A 252 -7.51 -8.18 -14.43
C ASP A 252 -6.57 -9.00 -13.52
N GLY A 253 -5.79 -8.30 -12.67
CA GLY A 253 -4.83 -8.91 -11.77
C GLY A 253 -3.59 -9.50 -12.44
N THR A 254 -3.33 -9.21 -13.71
CA THR A 254 -2.18 -9.80 -14.45
C THR A 254 -0.92 -8.95 -14.41
N LYS A 255 -1.00 -7.74 -13.89
CA LYS A 255 0.11 -6.78 -13.84
C LYS A 255 0.22 -6.13 -12.46
N LEU A 256 1.43 -5.74 -12.10
CA LEU A 256 1.74 -4.87 -10.96
C LEU A 256 2.48 -3.65 -11.46
N ALA A 257 2.08 -2.47 -10.99
CA ALA A 257 2.80 -1.22 -11.19
C ALA A 257 3.21 -0.61 -9.85
N MET A 258 4.39 -0.01 -9.79
CA MET A 258 4.90 0.75 -8.64
C MET A 258 5.60 2.00 -9.13
N VAL A 259 5.54 3.08 -8.39
CA VAL A 259 6.30 4.29 -8.70
C VAL A 259 7.43 4.52 -7.71
N HIS A 260 8.59 4.88 -8.21
CA HIS A 260 9.79 5.18 -7.44
C HIS A 260 10.01 6.69 -7.42
N CYS A 261 9.75 7.31 -6.26
CA CYS A 261 9.72 8.75 -6.13
C CYS A 261 11.04 9.40 -6.54
N LYS A 262 12.15 8.95 -6.01
CA LYS A 262 13.44 9.60 -6.24
C LYS A 262 14.03 9.33 -7.62
N MET A 263 13.81 8.12 -8.15
CA MET A 263 14.30 7.75 -9.48
C MET A 263 13.42 8.30 -10.60
N GLN A 264 12.25 8.83 -10.27
CA GLN A 264 11.27 9.31 -11.26
C GLN A 264 10.87 8.21 -12.25
N GLU A 265 10.59 7.02 -11.72
CA GLU A 265 10.36 5.83 -12.52
C GLU A 265 9.04 5.17 -12.19
N LEU A 266 8.41 4.62 -13.22
CA LEU A 266 7.34 3.66 -13.13
C LEU A 266 7.95 2.26 -13.34
N PHE A 267 7.90 1.42 -12.30
CA PHE A 267 8.16 -0.01 -12.41
C PHE A 267 6.88 -0.73 -12.81
N PHE A 268 7.00 -1.72 -13.67
CA PHE A 268 5.88 -2.47 -14.21
C PHE A 268 6.31 -3.92 -14.42
N ALA A 269 5.49 -4.89 -14.00
CA ALA A 269 5.78 -6.31 -14.14
C ALA A 269 4.52 -7.15 -14.37
N ASP A 270 4.67 -8.30 -14.99
CA ASP A 270 3.62 -9.31 -15.04
C ASP A 270 3.44 -9.94 -13.66
N PHE A 271 2.21 -10.26 -13.30
CA PHE A 271 1.87 -10.93 -12.06
C PHE A 271 1.10 -12.22 -12.34
N ASP A 272 1.62 -13.33 -11.85
CA ASP A 272 0.94 -14.61 -11.91
C ASP A 272 0.04 -14.80 -10.67
N ARG A 273 -1.26 -14.75 -10.86
CA ARG A 273 -2.25 -14.92 -9.79
C ARG A 273 -2.25 -16.31 -9.18
N CYS A 274 -1.59 -17.30 -9.81
CA CYS A 274 -1.47 -18.65 -9.27
C CYS A 274 -0.31 -18.77 -8.28
N SER A 275 0.89 -18.39 -8.70
CA SER A 275 2.11 -18.47 -7.87
C SER A 275 2.35 -17.23 -7.01
N GLY A 276 1.72 -16.10 -7.36
CA GLY A 276 2.00 -14.79 -6.77
C GLY A 276 3.31 -14.18 -7.23
N GLU A 277 3.95 -14.72 -8.27
CA GLU A 277 5.24 -14.27 -8.75
C GLU A 277 5.14 -13.11 -9.73
N LEU A 278 6.17 -12.26 -9.67
CA LEU A 278 6.39 -11.16 -10.61
C LEU A 278 7.42 -11.57 -11.67
N SER A 279 7.15 -11.26 -12.93
CA SER A 279 8.03 -11.55 -14.06
C SER A 279 8.06 -10.41 -15.06
N ASN A 280 8.98 -10.49 -16.03
CA ASN A 280 9.10 -9.53 -17.13
C ASN A 280 9.11 -8.05 -16.68
N PRO A 281 9.99 -7.66 -15.73
CA PRO A 281 10.02 -6.30 -15.22
C PRO A 281 10.42 -5.30 -16.32
N LYS A 282 9.70 -4.16 -16.34
CA LYS A 282 9.98 -3.04 -17.21
C LYS A 282 10.04 -1.76 -16.36
N ILE A 283 10.96 -0.86 -16.71
CA ILE A 283 11.11 0.44 -16.06
C ILE A 283 10.89 1.52 -17.10
N VAL A 284 10.06 2.50 -16.75
CA VAL A 284 9.73 3.64 -17.59
C VAL A 284 10.09 4.91 -16.83
N SER A 285 10.97 5.74 -17.40
CA SER A 285 11.29 7.04 -16.83
C SER A 285 10.14 8.02 -17.05
N ILE A 286 9.72 8.68 -15.99
CA ILE A 286 8.69 9.73 -16.04
C ILE A 286 9.39 11.09 -16.05
N PRO A 287 9.16 11.94 -17.05
CA PRO A 287 9.86 13.22 -17.19
C PRO A 287 9.75 14.11 -15.96
N THR A 288 10.82 14.81 -15.65
CA THR A 288 10.84 15.87 -14.64
C THR A 288 10.63 17.19 -15.32
N ASP A 289 9.38 17.64 -15.36
CA ASP A 289 9.00 18.88 -16.03
C ASP A 289 9.09 20.08 -15.08
N SER A 290 9.14 21.29 -15.67
CA SER A 290 8.94 22.52 -14.91
C SER A 290 7.55 22.53 -14.28
N THR A 291 7.44 23.02 -13.06
CA THR A 291 6.14 23.18 -12.39
C THR A 291 5.30 24.30 -13.00
N GLY A 292 5.92 25.26 -13.67
CA GLY A 292 5.24 26.45 -14.19
C GLY A 292 4.81 27.45 -13.10
N ILE A 293 5.28 27.29 -11.87
CA ILE A 293 4.98 28.23 -10.78
C ILE A 293 5.82 29.51 -10.95
N PRO A 294 5.20 30.68 -11.13
CA PRO A 294 5.95 31.93 -11.23
C PRO A 294 6.75 32.20 -9.94
N ASN A 295 8.00 32.59 -10.07
CA ASN A 295 8.90 32.90 -8.94
C ASN A 295 9.02 31.79 -7.90
N ALA A 296 8.88 30.52 -8.31
CA ALA A 296 9.03 29.39 -7.40
C ALA A 296 10.42 29.37 -6.75
N ALA A 297 10.47 29.03 -5.46
CA ALA A 297 11.76 28.71 -4.82
C ALA A 297 12.43 27.53 -5.55
N PRO A 298 13.79 27.43 -5.56
CA PRO A 298 14.52 26.46 -6.36
C PRO A 298 14.01 25.00 -6.25
N GLN A 299 13.61 24.57 -5.04
CA GLN A 299 13.09 23.23 -4.79
C GLN A 299 11.69 22.96 -5.38
N TYR A 300 10.99 23.99 -5.85
CA TYR A 300 9.66 23.89 -6.46
C TYR A 300 9.63 24.20 -7.95
N ILE A 301 10.78 24.51 -8.56
CA ILE A 301 10.87 24.82 -10.00
C ILE A 301 10.55 23.57 -10.83
N MET A 302 11.07 22.41 -10.40
CA MET A 302 10.90 21.14 -11.09
C MET A 302 9.96 20.21 -10.32
N ASP A 303 9.09 19.52 -11.03
CA ASP A 303 8.19 18.51 -10.47
C ASP A 303 8.90 17.16 -10.35
N SER A 304 9.62 16.98 -9.26
CA SER A 304 10.47 15.82 -9.00
C SER A 304 9.87 14.81 -7.98
N VAL A 305 8.58 14.89 -7.66
CA VAL A 305 7.95 14.00 -6.69
C VAL A 305 6.86 13.19 -7.36
N ILE A 306 7.07 11.88 -7.51
CA ILE A 306 6.06 10.92 -7.94
C ILE A 306 5.38 10.35 -6.69
N GLY A 307 4.04 10.33 -6.68
CA GLY A 307 3.26 9.86 -5.53
C GLY A 307 2.42 8.62 -5.78
N GLY A 308 1.60 8.63 -6.79
CA GLY A 308 0.57 7.63 -7.02
C GLY A 308 0.68 6.90 -8.36
N VAL A 309 0.09 5.71 -8.39
CA VAL A 309 -0.08 4.89 -9.59
C VAL A 309 -1.42 4.17 -9.55
N CYS A 310 -2.09 4.11 -10.70
CA CYS A 310 -3.34 3.37 -10.87
C CYS A 310 -3.49 2.92 -12.33
N PHE A 311 -4.08 1.75 -12.55
CA PHE A 311 -4.45 1.33 -13.91
C PHE A 311 -5.80 1.93 -14.31
N SER A 312 -6.02 2.12 -15.63
CA SER A 312 -7.35 2.35 -16.16
C SER A 312 -8.24 1.11 -15.99
N PRO A 313 -9.57 1.26 -15.87
CA PRO A 313 -10.48 0.11 -15.73
C PRO A 313 -10.37 -0.94 -16.87
N ASN A 314 -10.07 -0.51 -18.09
CA ASN A 314 -9.89 -1.40 -19.24
C ASN A 314 -8.47 -1.99 -19.37
N ASN A 315 -7.58 -1.79 -18.40
CA ASN A 315 -6.18 -2.23 -18.41
C ASN A 315 -5.25 -1.61 -19.46
N ASN A 316 -5.68 -0.68 -20.30
CA ASN A 316 -4.84 -0.18 -21.39
C ASN A 316 -3.81 0.86 -20.93
N PHE A 317 -4.09 1.55 -19.83
CA PHE A 317 -3.27 2.67 -19.38
C PHE A 317 -2.87 2.52 -17.91
N VAL A 318 -1.68 3.06 -17.60
CA VAL A 318 -1.23 3.28 -16.22
C VAL A 318 -1.12 4.77 -16.00
N TYR A 319 -1.83 5.28 -15.00
CA TYR A 319 -1.76 6.67 -14.59
C TYR A 319 -0.72 6.85 -13.50
N VAL A 320 0.06 7.90 -13.61
CA VAL A 320 1.10 8.27 -12.64
C VAL A 320 0.89 9.72 -12.22
N SER A 321 0.76 9.95 -10.91
CA SER A 321 0.73 11.31 -10.37
C SER A 321 2.12 11.77 -9.99
N LYS A 322 2.45 12.97 -10.43
CA LYS A 322 3.52 13.79 -9.86
C LYS A 322 2.89 14.91 -9.03
N ARG A 323 3.72 15.68 -8.31
CA ARG A 323 3.21 16.76 -7.46
C ARG A 323 2.19 17.67 -8.17
N TYR A 324 2.44 18.02 -9.42
CA TYR A 324 1.61 18.96 -10.19
C TYR A 324 1.20 18.45 -11.56
N ASN A 325 1.61 17.25 -11.94
CA ASN A 325 1.35 16.69 -13.26
C ASN A 325 0.72 15.30 -13.13
N ILE A 326 -0.10 14.94 -14.12
CA ILE A 326 -0.63 13.59 -14.27
C ILE A 326 -0.19 13.07 -15.62
N TYR A 327 0.42 11.89 -15.62
CA TYR A 327 0.84 11.16 -16.81
C TYR A 327 -0.01 9.93 -17.01
N GLN A 328 -0.21 9.55 -18.25
CA GLN A 328 -0.85 8.32 -18.71
C GLN A 328 0.16 7.56 -19.54
N TYR A 329 0.41 6.31 -19.21
CA TYR A 329 1.32 5.41 -19.92
C TYR A 329 0.52 4.28 -20.55
N GLU A 330 0.62 4.14 -21.88
CA GLU A 330 0.01 3.06 -22.66
C GLU A 330 1.02 1.91 -22.78
N TRP A 331 0.87 0.88 -21.95
CA TRP A 331 1.89 -0.14 -21.79
C TRP A 331 1.99 -1.11 -22.98
N ASN A 332 0.96 -1.19 -23.82
CA ASN A 332 0.91 -1.99 -25.06
C ASN A 332 1.36 -1.21 -26.30
N GLU A 333 1.65 0.09 -26.19
CA GLU A 333 2.12 0.89 -27.32
C GLU A 333 3.53 0.45 -27.72
N PRO A 334 3.73 -0.04 -28.95
CA PRO A 334 5.04 -0.51 -29.42
C PRO A 334 6.05 0.62 -29.58
N ASP A 335 5.60 1.83 -29.93
CA ASP A 335 6.45 3.02 -30.01
C ASP A 335 6.52 3.70 -28.65
N SER A 336 7.65 3.54 -27.96
CA SER A 336 7.87 4.11 -26.65
C SER A 336 7.75 5.63 -26.59
N SER A 337 7.96 6.32 -27.72
CA SER A 337 7.81 7.79 -27.80
C SER A 337 6.36 8.24 -27.78
N LEU A 338 5.42 7.38 -28.14
CA LEU A 338 3.98 7.61 -28.15
C LEU A 338 3.26 7.01 -26.93
N ALA A 339 3.99 6.21 -26.15
CA ALA A 339 3.43 5.49 -25.02
C ALA A 339 3.11 6.39 -23.82
N LEU A 340 3.87 7.46 -23.61
CA LEU A 340 3.70 8.35 -22.45
C LEU A 340 3.02 9.65 -22.86
N TYR A 341 1.89 9.94 -22.21
CA TYR A 341 1.11 11.15 -22.45
C TYR A 341 0.92 11.93 -21.14
N ARG A 342 1.05 13.26 -21.20
CA ARG A 342 0.79 14.13 -20.06
C ARG A 342 -0.66 14.63 -20.11
N VAL A 343 -1.50 14.08 -19.23
CA VAL A 343 -2.93 14.40 -19.15
C VAL A 343 -3.18 15.75 -18.49
N GLN A 344 -2.40 16.08 -17.46
CA GLN A 344 -2.49 17.33 -16.71
C GLN A 344 -1.13 17.96 -16.51
N HIS A 345 -1.03 19.26 -16.73
CA HIS A 345 0.19 20.06 -16.57
C HIS A 345 0.03 21.18 -15.54
N GLY A 346 1.02 21.28 -14.67
CA GLY A 346 1.24 22.39 -13.76
C GLY A 346 0.23 22.52 -12.60
N PRO A 347 0.59 23.34 -11.61
CA PRO A 347 -0.28 23.60 -10.46
C PRO A 347 -1.45 24.51 -10.84
N ASP A 348 -2.45 24.54 -9.98
CA ASP A 348 -3.43 25.61 -9.97
C ASP A 348 -2.82 26.82 -9.27
N THR A 349 -2.42 27.81 -10.05
CA THR A 349 -1.79 29.04 -9.55
C THR A 349 -2.79 30.03 -8.93
N THR A 350 -4.09 29.77 -9.04
CA THR A 350 -5.14 30.66 -8.50
C THR A 350 -5.30 30.56 -6.98
N TYR A 351 -4.78 29.47 -6.37
CA TYR A 351 -4.92 29.22 -4.94
C TYR A 351 -3.62 28.75 -4.31
N LEU A 352 -3.21 29.38 -3.22
CA LEU A 352 -2.16 28.91 -2.30
C LEU A 352 -2.78 28.26 -1.06
N PRO A 353 -2.23 27.14 -0.54
CA PRO A 353 -1.11 26.36 -1.05
C PRO A 353 -1.48 25.56 -2.32
N PHE A 354 -0.48 25.28 -3.17
CA PHE A 354 -0.67 24.52 -4.39
C PHE A 354 -1.09 23.07 -4.10
N GLN A 355 -2.06 22.57 -4.87
CA GLN A 355 -2.50 21.19 -4.77
C GLN A 355 -1.39 20.21 -5.22
N ASN A 356 -0.98 19.32 -4.34
CA ASN A 356 -0.01 18.26 -4.66
C ASN A 356 -0.75 16.94 -4.88
N TYR A 357 -0.77 16.44 -6.12
CA TYR A 357 -1.34 15.13 -6.42
C TYR A 357 -0.49 14.03 -5.78
N ASN A 358 -1.16 13.02 -5.25
CA ASN A 358 -0.51 11.89 -4.60
C ASN A 358 -1.17 10.56 -5.02
N SER A 359 -1.87 9.89 -4.14
CA SER A 359 -2.48 8.59 -4.40
C SER A 359 -3.55 8.64 -5.49
N LEU A 360 -3.62 7.59 -6.28
CA LEU A 360 -4.61 7.37 -7.33
C LEU A 360 -5.38 6.09 -7.03
N HIS A 361 -6.71 6.12 -7.13
CA HIS A 361 -7.56 4.95 -6.94
C HIS A 361 -8.74 4.92 -7.90
N ASN A 362 -9.04 3.73 -8.41
CA ASN A 362 -10.28 3.48 -9.13
C ASN A 362 -11.48 3.56 -8.17
N GLY A 363 -12.46 4.38 -8.52
CA GLY A 363 -13.77 4.33 -7.90
C GLY A 363 -14.62 3.19 -8.50
N PRO A 364 -15.62 2.71 -7.76
CA PRO A 364 -16.58 1.73 -8.28
C PRO A 364 -17.35 2.21 -9.53
N ASP A 365 -17.39 3.51 -9.75
CA ASP A 365 -18.01 4.18 -10.90
C ASP A 365 -17.11 4.24 -12.15
N GLY A 366 -15.95 3.58 -12.13
CA GLY A 366 -15.01 3.53 -13.25
C GLY A 366 -14.17 4.80 -13.47
N ARG A 367 -14.21 5.75 -12.55
CA ARG A 367 -13.36 6.96 -12.56
C ARG A 367 -12.12 6.76 -11.70
N ILE A 368 -11.06 7.55 -11.96
CA ILE A 368 -9.88 7.60 -11.08
C ILE A 368 -9.94 8.84 -10.22
N TYR A 369 -9.84 8.66 -8.90
CA TYR A 369 -9.83 9.69 -7.88
C TYR A 369 -8.42 9.96 -7.39
N ILE A 370 -8.08 11.25 -7.25
CA ILE A 370 -6.71 11.70 -6.99
C ILE A 370 -6.65 12.40 -5.65
N GLY A 371 -5.88 11.81 -4.73
CA GLY A 371 -5.61 12.35 -3.41
C GLY A 371 -4.58 13.47 -3.42
N ASN A 372 -4.49 14.18 -2.29
CA ASN A 372 -3.57 15.30 -2.06
C ASN A 372 -2.74 15.10 -0.80
N THR A 373 -1.45 15.51 -0.83
CA THR A 373 -0.54 15.39 0.32
C THR A 373 -0.19 16.69 1.00
N ALA A 374 -0.53 17.83 0.43
CA ALA A 374 -0.15 19.12 0.99
C ALA A 374 -1.34 20.06 1.04
N GLY A 375 -1.38 20.84 2.11
CA GLY A 375 -2.37 21.87 2.29
C GLY A 375 -3.70 21.35 2.84
N GLN A 376 -4.57 22.29 3.05
CA GLN A 376 -5.91 22.05 3.57
C GLN A 376 -6.89 22.07 2.39
N PHE A 377 -7.02 20.92 1.69
CA PHE A 377 -7.92 20.84 0.54
C PHE A 377 -9.23 20.17 0.90
N LYS A 378 -10.31 20.80 0.44
CA LYS A 378 -11.70 20.32 0.57
C LYS A 378 -12.17 19.53 -0.64
N GLN A 379 -11.27 19.24 -1.58
CA GLN A 379 -11.63 18.73 -2.89
C GLN A 379 -10.60 17.73 -3.38
N MET A 380 -11.06 16.74 -4.12
CA MET A 380 -10.24 15.82 -4.88
C MET A 380 -10.38 16.09 -6.39
N SER A 381 -9.35 15.80 -7.14
CA SER A 381 -9.40 15.78 -8.60
C SER A 381 -9.84 14.41 -9.10
N VAL A 382 -10.37 14.36 -10.31
CA VAL A 382 -10.95 13.16 -10.90
C VAL A 382 -10.53 13.04 -12.36
N ILE A 383 -10.30 11.82 -12.83
CA ILE A 383 -10.19 11.49 -14.25
C ILE A 383 -11.51 10.80 -14.62
N ASP A 384 -12.31 11.45 -15.45
CA ASP A 384 -13.70 11.03 -15.75
C ASP A 384 -13.77 9.86 -16.74
N HIS A 385 -12.84 9.79 -17.69
CA HIS A 385 -12.80 8.81 -18.77
C HIS A 385 -11.43 8.14 -18.87
N PRO A 386 -10.99 7.39 -17.81
CA PRO A 386 -9.63 6.90 -17.72
C PRO A 386 -9.25 5.90 -18.81
N ASP A 387 -10.23 5.34 -19.50
CA ASP A 387 -10.04 4.41 -20.61
C ASP A 387 -9.76 5.10 -21.96
N THR A 388 -9.72 6.44 -21.96
CA THR A 388 -9.47 7.24 -23.15
C THR A 388 -8.07 7.83 -23.13
N LYS A 389 -7.36 7.78 -24.28
CA LYS A 389 -6.00 8.31 -24.41
C LYS A 389 -5.96 9.83 -24.34
N GLY A 390 -4.98 10.33 -23.65
CA GLY A 390 -4.59 11.75 -23.67
C GLY A 390 -5.63 12.68 -23.07
N ALA A 391 -5.90 13.81 -23.71
CA ALA A 391 -6.85 14.81 -23.24
C ALA A 391 -8.29 14.28 -23.12
N GLY A 392 -8.64 13.25 -23.89
CA GLY A 392 -9.93 12.56 -23.82
C GLY A 392 -10.18 11.87 -22.49
N ALA A 393 -9.15 11.62 -21.69
CA ALA A 393 -9.28 11.08 -20.35
C ALA A 393 -10.12 11.97 -19.40
N GLY A 394 -10.29 13.25 -19.74
CA GLY A 394 -11.23 14.12 -19.02
C GLY A 394 -10.76 14.44 -17.61
N PHE A 395 -9.52 14.92 -17.44
CA PHE A 395 -9.05 15.36 -16.13
C PHE A 395 -9.85 16.55 -15.62
N CYS A 396 -10.48 16.37 -14.46
CA CYS A 396 -11.28 17.39 -13.79
C CYS A 396 -10.64 17.78 -12.45
N ARG A 397 -10.09 19.01 -12.41
CA ARG A 397 -9.43 19.54 -11.23
C ARG A 397 -10.44 19.89 -10.15
N LYS A 398 -10.25 19.41 -8.91
CA LYS A 398 -11.08 19.75 -7.75
C LYS A 398 -12.58 19.47 -7.93
N CYS A 399 -12.94 18.44 -8.69
CA CYS A 399 -14.33 18.17 -9.05
C CYS A 399 -15.12 17.41 -8.02
N LEU A 400 -14.47 16.74 -7.06
CA LEU A 400 -15.16 16.12 -5.94
C LEU A 400 -14.96 17.00 -4.69
N ARG A 401 -16.03 17.65 -4.27
CA ARG A 401 -16.04 18.51 -3.07
C ARG A 401 -16.39 17.68 -1.85
N LEU A 402 -15.52 17.68 -0.84
CA LEU A 402 -15.66 16.85 0.36
C LEU A 402 -16.34 17.59 1.52
N ASP A 403 -16.13 18.91 1.68
CA ASP A 403 -16.79 19.75 2.67
C ASP A 403 -16.72 21.23 2.27
N ASP A 404 -17.72 22.02 2.73
CA ASP A 404 -17.80 23.46 2.51
C ASP A 404 -17.17 24.30 3.62
N THR A 405 -17.06 23.76 4.83
CA THR A 405 -16.84 24.59 6.04
C THR A 405 -15.44 24.48 6.62
N THR A 406 -14.71 23.39 6.40
CA THR A 406 -13.40 23.18 7.00
C THR A 406 -12.42 22.52 6.06
N ALA A 407 -11.17 22.94 6.19
CA ALA A 407 -10.07 22.38 5.49
C ALA A 407 -9.71 21.01 6.05
N MET A 408 -9.58 20.01 5.17
CA MET A 408 -9.06 18.69 5.50
C MET A 408 -7.58 18.62 5.15
N ALA A 409 -6.74 18.25 6.11
CA ALA A 409 -5.34 17.93 5.79
C ALA A 409 -5.28 16.53 5.18
N PHE A 410 -4.52 16.37 4.08
CA PHE A 410 -4.23 15.07 3.47
C PHE A 410 -5.49 14.29 3.07
N THR A 411 -6.09 14.64 1.96
CA THR A 411 -7.19 13.86 1.38
C THR A 411 -6.63 12.74 0.50
N SER A 412 -6.90 11.50 0.86
CA SER A 412 -6.54 10.32 0.06
C SER A 412 -7.73 9.37 0.01
N PRO A 413 -7.96 8.70 -1.12
CA PRO A 413 -8.81 7.52 -1.12
C PRO A 413 -8.28 6.45 -0.18
N PRO A 414 -9.14 5.58 0.38
CA PRO A 414 -8.71 4.48 1.23
C PRO A 414 -7.90 3.43 0.45
N GLY A 415 -7.02 2.70 1.14
CA GLY A 415 -6.33 1.54 0.58
C GLY A 415 -7.30 0.38 0.40
N LEU A 416 -7.66 0.07 -0.86
CA LEU A 416 -8.58 -1.02 -1.20
C LEU A 416 -7.94 -1.94 -2.25
N PRO A 417 -8.15 -3.28 -2.16
CA PRO A 417 -7.91 -4.17 -3.28
C PRO A 417 -9.10 -4.13 -4.25
N ASP A 418 -8.95 -4.72 -5.43
CA ASP A 418 -10.09 -4.95 -6.31
C ASP A 418 -10.92 -6.15 -5.81
N PHE A 419 -12.08 -5.88 -5.24
CA PHE A 419 -13.00 -6.91 -4.75
C PHE A 419 -13.78 -7.61 -5.87
N ASN A 420 -13.89 -7.00 -7.06
CA ASN A 420 -14.63 -7.53 -8.20
C ASN A 420 -13.83 -8.53 -9.03
N LEU A 421 -12.52 -8.61 -8.82
CA LEU A 421 -11.66 -9.54 -9.53
C LEU A 421 -12.05 -10.99 -9.18
N GLY A 422 -12.65 -11.70 -10.14
CA GLY A 422 -13.08 -13.08 -10.00
C GLY A 422 -11.99 -14.13 -10.16
N ALA A 423 -12.37 -15.40 -10.24
CA ALA A 423 -11.47 -16.48 -10.59
C ALA A 423 -10.92 -16.29 -12.01
N ALA A 424 -9.66 -16.63 -12.21
CA ALA A 424 -9.09 -16.68 -13.55
C ALA A 424 -9.40 -18.02 -14.24
N SER A 425 -9.37 -18.03 -15.57
CA SER A 425 -9.52 -19.27 -16.36
C SER A 425 -8.23 -20.09 -16.34
N GLY A 426 -8.37 -21.41 -16.45
CA GLY A 426 -7.23 -22.34 -16.50
C GLY A 426 -6.98 -23.10 -15.20
N ILE A 427 -5.97 -23.94 -15.21
CA ILE A 427 -5.58 -24.77 -14.06
C ILE A 427 -4.45 -24.07 -13.33
N CYS A 428 -4.66 -23.81 -12.06
CA CYS A 428 -3.61 -23.34 -11.15
C CYS A 428 -2.94 -24.55 -10.51
N TRP A 429 -1.67 -24.75 -10.79
CA TRP A 429 -0.88 -25.77 -10.13
C TRP A 429 -0.64 -25.38 -8.66
N PRO A 430 -0.74 -26.32 -7.71
CA PRO A 430 -0.45 -26.01 -6.32
C PRO A 430 1.00 -25.54 -6.18
N LEU A 431 1.25 -24.61 -5.25
CA LEU A 431 2.61 -24.22 -4.85
C LEU A 431 3.43 -25.47 -4.53
N SER A 432 4.67 -25.55 -5.01
CA SER A 432 5.53 -26.68 -4.72
C SER A 432 5.79 -26.79 -3.21
N GLN A 433 5.96 -28.00 -2.68
CA GLN A 433 6.24 -28.19 -1.25
C GLN A 433 7.55 -27.51 -0.81
N SER A 434 8.48 -27.28 -1.74
CA SER A 434 9.74 -26.55 -1.46
C SER A 434 9.53 -25.07 -1.13
N GLU A 435 8.41 -24.45 -1.53
CA GLU A 435 8.05 -23.08 -1.18
C GLU A 435 7.30 -22.97 0.15
N SER A 436 6.87 -24.10 0.72
CA SER A 436 6.13 -24.15 1.99
C SER A 436 7.03 -24.23 3.23
N GLU A 437 8.35 -24.34 3.07
CA GLU A 437 9.25 -24.19 4.21
C GLU A 437 9.25 -22.73 4.65
N VAL A 438 8.38 -22.44 5.62
CA VAL A 438 8.50 -21.29 6.49
C VAL A 438 9.93 -21.31 7.02
N ARG A 439 10.82 -20.50 6.47
CA ARG A 439 12.05 -20.17 7.16
C ARG A 439 11.63 -19.60 8.50
N SER A 440 11.80 -20.39 9.55
CA SER A 440 11.71 -19.88 10.92
C SER A 440 12.50 -18.58 10.92
N ALA A 441 11.90 -17.51 11.40
CA ALA A 441 12.42 -16.14 11.25
C ALA A 441 13.93 -16.15 11.49
N GLU A 442 14.68 -16.07 10.40
CA GLU A 442 16.14 -16.02 10.45
C GLU A 442 16.50 -14.78 11.27
N TRP A 443 17.38 -14.93 12.26
CA TRP A 443 17.80 -13.78 13.05
C TRP A 443 18.51 -12.76 12.18
N VAL A 444 18.34 -11.49 12.46
CA VAL A 444 18.88 -10.39 11.67
C VAL A 444 19.70 -9.45 12.51
N VAL A 445 20.67 -8.83 11.85
CA VAL A 445 21.49 -7.76 12.42
C VAL A 445 21.33 -6.53 11.56
N TYR A 446 20.89 -5.44 12.18
CA TYR A 446 20.75 -4.16 11.47
C TYR A 446 20.99 -2.96 12.39
N PRO A 447 21.28 -1.79 11.83
CA PRO A 447 21.70 -1.62 10.44
C PRO A 447 23.01 -2.36 10.18
N ASN A 448 23.18 -2.88 8.99
CA ASN A 448 24.42 -3.47 8.54
C ASN A 448 24.64 -3.08 7.08
N PRO A 449 25.60 -2.18 6.79
CA PRO A 449 26.61 -1.60 7.67
C PRO A 449 26.10 -0.64 8.77
N SER A 450 26.92 -0.39 9.80
CA SER A 450 26.63 0.57 10.86
C SER A 450 27.89 1.26 11.37
N SER A 451 27.74 2.52 11.78
CA SER A 451 28.80 3.29 12.46
C SER A 451 28.58 3.45 13.96
N THR A 452 27.47 2.98 14.50
CA THR A 452 27.08 3.25 15.89
C THR A 452 26.67 2.02 16.67
N VAL A 453 25.66 1.30 16.23
CA VAL A 453 25.12 0.13 16.92
C VAL A 453 24.66 -0.94 15.93
N PHE A 454 24.70 -2.19 16.34
CA PHE A 454 23.93 -3.28 15.73
C PHE A 454 22.76 -3.65 16.62
N ILE A 455 21.62 -3.87 16.03
CA ILE A 455 20.44 -4.44 16.68
C ILE A 455 20.29 -5.89 16.20
N VAL A 456 20.24 -6.81 17.14
CA VAL A 456 20.11 -8.25 16.88
C VAL A 456 18.68 -8.67 17.20
N GLN A 457 17.94 -9.14 16.20
CA GLN A 457 16.56 -9.58 16.37
C GLN A 457 16.41 -11.09 16.18
N ASN A 458 15.33 -11.64 16.75
CA ASN A 458 15.00 -13.07 16.81
C ASN A 458 15.99 -13.93 17.61
N LYS A 459 16.84 -13.32 18.45
CA LYS A 459 17.75 -14.00 19.38
C LYS A 459 17.80 -13.25 20.73
N GLN A 460 16.65 -12.76 21.20
CA GLN A 460 16.54 -12.01 22.45
C GLN A 460 17.06 -12.82 23.63
N GLY A 461 17.85 -12.18 24.48
CA GLY A 461 18.45 -12.79 25.67
C GLY A 461 19.49 -13.88 25.40
N LYS A 462 19.78 -14.20 24.14
CA LYS A 462 20.85 -15.13 23.77
C LYS A 462 22.22 -14.44 23.83
N LYS A 463 23.26 -15.22 24.12
CA LYS A 463 24.64 -14.74 24.10
C LYS A 463 25.05 -14.39 22.69
N LYS A 464 25.54 -13.18 22.48
CA LYS A 464 26.08 -12.62 21.24
C LYS A 464 27.56 -12.35 21.41
N GLU A 465 28.37 -12.75 20.45
CA GLU A 465 29.82 -12.63 20.49
C GLU A 465 30.30 -12.03 19.18
N LEU A 466 31.06 -10.91 19.28
CA LEU A 466 31.62 -10.23 18.13
C LEU A 466 33.12 -10.61 17.96
N TYR A 467 33.49 -10.98 16.76
CA TYR A 467 34.83 -11.39 16.37
C TYR A 467 35.38 -10.49 15.27
N ASN A 468 36.67 -10.23 15.29
CA ASN A 468 37.35 -9.62 14.16
C ASN A 468 37.60 -10.67 13.02
N VAL A 469 38.19 -10.20 11.90
CA VAL A 469 38.49 -11.06 10.75
C VAL A 469 39.56 -12.12 11.04
N GLN A 470 40.32 -11.98 12.08
CA GLN A 470 41.32 -12.97 12.55
C GLN A 470 40.70 -14.03 13.46
N GLY A 471 39.42 -13.91 13.80
CA GLY A 471 38.69 -14.84 14.67
C GLY A 471 38.91 -14.55 16.17
N GLU A 472 39.45 -13.41 16.53
CA GLU A 472 39.63 -13.00 17.92
C GLU A 472 38.32 -12.45 18.47
N LEU A 473 37.88 -12.91 19.63
CA LEU A 473 36.69 -12.43 20.32
C LEU A 473 36.96 -11.02 20.89
N LEU A 474 36.21 -10.04 20.43
CA LEU A 474 36.33 -8.65 20.89
C LEU A 474 35.49 -8.39 22.14
N PHE A 475 34.24 -8.86 22.15
CA PHE A 475 33.38 -8.83 23.34
C PHE A 475 32.21 -9.81 23.22
N SER A 476 31.49 -9.96 24.34
CA SER A 476 30.33 -10.79 24.44
C SER A 476 29.23 -10.10 25.27
N THR A 477 27.98 -10.15 24.82
CA THR A 477 26.83 -9.53 25.50
C THR A 477 25.58 -10.40 25.35
N LYS A 478 24.56 -10.15 26.18
CA LYS A 478 23.20 -10.67 26.01
C LYS A 478 22.23 -9.59 25.54
N GLU A 479 22.69 -8.33 25.51
CA GLU A 479 21.89 -7.22 25.03
C GLU A 479 21.60 -7.38 23.54
N ASP A 480 20.41 -6.94 23.12
CA ASP A 480 19.98 -6.99 21.73
C ASP A 480 20.49 -5.78 20.93
N VAL A 481 20.89 -4.71 21.61
CA VAL A 481 21.52 -3.52 21.04
C VAL A 481 23.01 -3.53 21.39
N ILE A 482 23.87 -3.57 20.39
CA ILE A 482 25.32 -3.71 20.52
C ILE A 482 25.98 -2.42 20.08
N ASP A 483 26.57 -1.66 21.00
CA ASP A 483 27.33 -0.44 20.68
C ASP A 483 28.68 -0.81 20.04
N VAL A 484 28.95 -0.29 18.84
CA VAL A 484 30.15 -0.54 18.05
C VAL A 484 30.95 0.72 17.73
N LYS A 485 30.56 1.87 18.31
CA LYS A 485 31.23 3.17 18.06
C LYS A 485 32.72 3.17 18.38
N HIS A 486 33.13 2.33 19.30
CA HIS A 486 34.54 2.22 19.76
C HIS A 486 35.39 1.29 18.88
N LEU A 487 34.79 0.62 17.90
CA LEU A 487 35.49 -0.32 17.02
C LEU A 487 35.95 0.35 15.73
N ALA A 488 37.04 -0.15 15.17
CA ALA A 488 37.56 0.34 13.90
C ALA A 488 36.61 0.01 12.74
N LYS A 489 36.63 0.85 11.73
CA LYS A 489 35.91 0.55 10.47
C LYS A 489 36.43 -0.75 9.85
N GLY A 490 35.52 -1.60 9.42
CA GLY A 490 35.90 -2.87 8.84
C GLY A 490 34.84 -3.96 8.91
N MET A 491 35.27 -5.17 8.58
CA MET A 491 34.43 -6.35 8.59
C MET A 491 34.59 -7.11 9.92
N TYR A 492 33.48 -7.60 10.45
CA TYR A 492 33.43 -8.37 11.68
C TYR A 492 32.44 -9.54 11.53
N TYR A 493 32.49 -10.50 12.46
CA TYR A 493 31.60 -11.63 12.52
C TYR A 493 30.85 -11.63 13.86
N LEU A 494 29.52 -11.56 13.81
CA LEU A 494 28.65 -11.67 14.96
C LEU A 494 28.13 -13.11 15.06
N ARG A 495 28.47 -13.77 16.17
CA ARG A 495 27.99 -15.12 16.48
C ARG A 495 26.89 -15.09 17.54
N VAL A 496 25.80 -15.80 17.27
CA VAL A 496 24.74 -16.04 18.24
C VAL A 496 24.47 -17.55 18.26
N GLU A 497 24.72 -18.18 19.41
CA GLU A 497 24.69 -19.66 19.54
C GLU A 497 25.65 -20.34 18.54
N HIS A 498 25.11 -21.04 17.54
CA HIS A 498 25.91 -21.75 16.52
C HIS A 498 25.92 -21.03 15.16
N GLU A 499 25.20 -19.92 15.05
CA GLU A 499 25.03 -19.19 13.80
C GLU A 499 25.93 -17.95 13.78
N VAL A 500 26.49 -17.63 12.61
CA VAL A 500 27.40 -16.50 12.41
C VAL A 500 26.90 -15.64 11.25
N LYS A 501 26.88 -14.32 11.48
CA LYS A 501 26.61 -13.34 10.42
C LYS A 501 27.78 -12.36 10.27
N LYS A 502 28.03 -12.01 9.02
CA LYS A 502 28.98 -10.95 8.68
C LYS A 502 28.32 -9.59 8.97
N VAL A 503 29.05 -8.71 9.68
CA VAL A 503 28.64 -7.34 9.96
C VAL A 503 29.75 -6.36 9.55
N ILE A 504 29.38 -5.17 9.15
CA ILE A 504 30.29 -4.13 8.63
C ILE A 504 30.14 -2.88 9.48
N ILE A 505 31.28 -2.34 9.95
CA ILE A 505 31.36 -1.07 10.67
C ILE A 505 31.94 -0.02 9.72
N GLU A 506 31.25 1.13 9.57
CA GLU A 506 31.60 2.25 8.68
C GLU A 506 32.03 3.51 9.45
#